data_4236520fe257b0596b6ba60261d0292d
#
_entry.id   4236520fe257b0596b6ba60261d0292d
#
_cell.length_a   1.000
_cell.length_b   1.000
_cell.length_c   1.000
_cell.angle_alpha   90.00
_cell.angle_beta   90.00
_cell.angle_gamma   90.00
#
_symmetry.space_group_name_H-M   'P 1'
#
loop_
_entity.id
_entity.type
_entity.pdbx_description
1 polymer ?
#
loop_
_entity_poly.entity_id
_entity_poly.type
_entity_poly.pdbx_seq_one_letter_code
_entity_poly.pdbx_strand_id
1 'polypeptide(L)'
;MCVIIIKQKNNVMSEEIAKTSSKINPHGLGIIWLDTFEVEYHKSKDYRKLLTKRPFIAHFRYATKGKVNKANTHPFICGNNKDEYLMHNGTIKGMGTDECCDSKELACHLGSINRIDWKKELEQYDSRFVSINVRTRSFQIYNRNLYTYRDGIWYSKANVLQDNLIAVYGTLKKGFGNYYS
;
A
#
# COMPACT_ATOMS: atom_id res chain seq x y z
N MET A 1 10.60 -0.28 0.52
CA MET A 1 9.38 0.33 1.10
C MET A 1 8.16 -0.21 0.39
N CYS A 2 7.12 -0.52 1.12
CA CYS A 2 5.83 -1.08 0.67
C CYS A 2 5.05 -0.15 -0.28
N VAL A 3 3.90 -0.58 -0.77
CA VAL A 3 2.92 0.30 -1.43
C VAL A 3 1.51 -0.01 -0.94
N ILE A 4 0.74 1.03 -0.60
CA ILE A 4 -0.70 0.98 -0.34
C ILE A 4 -1.41 1.53 -1.57
N ILE A 5 -2.45 0.84 -2.01
CA ILE A 5 -3.30 1.23 -3.15
C ILE A 5 -4.74 1.28 -2.64
N ILE A 6 -5.42 2.43 -2.81
CA ILE A 6 -6.80 2.63 -2.37
C ILE A 6 -7.65 2.97 -3.58
N LYS A 7 -8.52 2.05 -3.96
CA LYS A 7 -9.45 2.18 -5.08
C LYS A 7 -10.88 2.15 -4.56
N GLN A 8 -11.55 3.31 -4.58
CA GLN A 8 -12.93 3.46 -4.10
C GLN A 8 -13.97 3.37 -5.20
N LYS A 9 -13.58 3.67 -6.45
CA LYS A 9 -14.49 3.73 -7.59
C LYS A 9 -14.55 2.41 -8.35
N ASN A 10 -15.58 2.29 -9.17
CA ASN A 10 -15.90 1.12 -10.00
C ASN A 10 -15.07 1.07 -11.30
N ASN A 11 -13.85 1.59 -11.28
CA ASN A 11 -12.88 1.52 -12.37
C ASN A 11 -11.98 0.28 -12.20
N VAL A 12 -11.24 -0.06 -13.25
CA VAL A 12 -10.23 -1.12 -13.20
C VAL A 12 -8.86 -0.45 -13.19
N MET A 13 -7.98 -0.85 -12.27
CA MET A 13 -6.61 -0.34 -12.26
C MET A 13 -5.80 -0.94 -13.41
N SER A 14 -4.76 -0.23 -13.86
CA SER A 14 -3.82 -0.72 -14.87
C SER A 14 -3.13 -2.01 -14.41
N GLU A 15 -3.08 -3.01 -15.30
CA GLU A 15 -2.34 -4.26 -15.05
C GLU A 15 -0.84 -3.99 -14.87
N GLU A 16 -0.29 -3.02 -15.62
CA GLU A 16 1.11 -2.64 -15.52
C GLU A 16 1.44 -2.10 -14.12
N ILE A 17 0.60 -1.24 -13.56
CA ILE A 17 0.78 -0.71 -12.20
C ILE A 17 0.69 -1.84 -11.16
N ALA A 18 -0.29 -2.74 -11.29
CA ALA A 18 -0.44 -3.89 -10.40
C ALA A 18 0.79 -4.82 -10.46
N LYS A 19 1.26 -5.13 -11.66
CA LYS A 19 2.44 -5.96 -11.92
C LYS A 19 3.72 -5.30 -11.39
N THR A 20 3.91 -4.00 -11.64
CA THR A 20 5.05 -3.24 -11.12
C THR A 20 5.04 -3.21 -9.60
N SER A 21 3.87 -2.95 -8.97
CA SER A 21 3.71 -2.99 -7.51
C SER A 21 4.11 -4.33 -6.93
N SER A 22 3.68 -5.44 -7.57
CA SER A 22 4.04 -6.80 -7.18
C SER A 22 5.54 -7.07 -7.34
N LYS A 23 6.14 -6.66 -8.45
CA LYS A 23 7.56 -6.89 -8.77
C LYS A 23 8.50 -6.20 -7.78
N ILE A 24 8.22 -4.93 -7.46
CA ILE A 24 9.07 -4.15 -6.55
C ILE A 24 8.76 -4.41 -5.07
N ASN A 25 7.64 -5.06 -4.74
CA ASN A 25 7.24 -5.43 -3.39
C ASN A 25 6.80 -6.92 -3.33
N PRO A 26 7.76 -7.88 -3.40
CA PRO A 26 7.45 -9.28 -3.65
C PRO A 26 7.04 -10.09 -2.42
N HIS A 27 7.04 -9.51 -1.20
CA HIS A 27 7.01 -10.24 0.06
C HIS A 27 5.61 -10.50 0.64
N GLY A 28 4.54 -10.16 -0.10
CA GLY A 28 3.16 -10.44 0.26
C GLY A 28 2.19 -9.38 -0.24
N LEU A 29 0.92 -9.77 -0.35
CA LEU A 29 -0.20 -8.93 -0.74
C LEU A 29 -1.33 -9.11 0.27
N GLY A 30 -1.79 -8.02 0.88
CA GLY A 30 -3.02 -8.01 1.66
C GLY A 30 -4.08 -7.16 0.98
N ILE A 31 -5.32 -7.58 1.06
CA ILE A 31 -6.47 -6.91 0.45
C ILE A 31 -7.59 -6.79 1.48
N ILE A 32 -8.21 -5.62 1.55
CA ILE A 32 -9.53 -5.42 2.17
C ILE A 32 -10.48 -4.96 1.06
N TRP A 33 -11.50 -5.75 0.79
CA TRP A 33 -12.54 -5.43 -0.18
C TRP A 33 -13.51 -4.44 0.44
N LEU A 34 -13.68 -3.24 -0.14
CA LEU A 34 -14.53 -2.18 0.43
C LEU A 34 -16.03 -2.38 0.19
N ASP A 35 -16.41 -3.36 -0.61
CA ASP A 35 -17.81 -3.77 -0.80
C ASP A 35 -18.29 -4.78 0.27
N THR A 36 -17.40 -5.66 0.77
CA THR A 36 -17.72 -6.68 1.79
C THR A 36 -17.00 -6.47 3.12
N PHE A 37 -15.88 -5.75 3.12
CA PHE A 37 -14.92 -5.60 4.22
C PHE A 37 -14.25 -6.92 4.61
N GLU A 38 -14.22 -7.88 3.69
CA GLU A 38 -13.44 -9.11 3.82
C GLU A 38 -11.94 -8.81 3.71
N VAL A 39 -11.15 -9.50 4.54
CA VAL A 39 -9.71 -9.38 4.61
C VAL A 39 -9.06 -10.62 4.01
N GLU A 40 -8.22 -10.44 3.00
CA GLU A 40 -7.51 -11.53 2.33
C GLU A 40 -5.99 -11.32 2.37
N TYR A 41 -5.24 -12.42 2.40
CA TYR A 41 -3.78 -12.45 2.34
C TYR A 41 -3.31 -13.39 1.24
N HIS A 42 -2.41 -12.90 0.37
CA HIS A 42 -1.94 -13.59 -0.82
C HIS A 42 -0.43 -13.45 -1.00
N LYS A 43 0.11 -14.22 -1.95
CA LYS A 43 1.44 -13.95 -2.49
C LYS A 43 1.38 -12.69 -3.36
N SER A 44 2.46 -11.91 -3.40
CA SER A 44 2.51 -10.68 -4.21
C SER A 44 2.23 -10.95 -5.71
N LYS A 45 2.64 -12.11 -6.23
CA LYS A 45 2.38 -12.53 -7.62
C LYS A 45 0.91 -12.69 -7.98
N ASP A 46 0.02 -12.76 -6.98
CA ASP A 46 -1.42 -12.90 -7.19
C ASP A 46 -2.10 -11.52 -7.47
N TYR A 47 -1.31 -10.52 -7.87
CA TYR A 47 -1.73 -9.14 -8.16
C TYR A 47 -2.92 -9.02 -9.12
N ARG A 48 -3.15 -10.02 -9.99
CA ARG A 48 -4.28 -10.04 -10.93
C ARG A 48 -5.64 -10.02 -10.24
N LYS A 49 -5.72 -10.39 -8.96
CA LYS A 49 -6.92 -10.23 -8.14
C LYS A 49 -7.39 -8.77 -8.06
N LEU A 50 -6.47 -7.81 -8.22
CA LEU A 50 -6.78 -6.37 -8.20
C LEU A 50 -7.30 -5.83 -9.54
N LEU A 51 -7.25 -6.62 -10.62
CA LEU A 51 -7.76 -6.27 -11.96
C LEU A 51 -9.29 -6.48 -12.00
N THR A 52 -9.99 -5.76 -11.18
CA THR A 52 -11.45 -5.90 -10.95
C THR A 52 -12.08 -4.54 -10.79
N LYS A 53 -13.40 -4.46 -11.00
CA LYS A 53 -14.21 -3.27 -10.69
C LYS A 53 -14.50 -3.11 -9.19
N ARG A 54 -14.35 -4.18 -8.38
CA ARG A 54 -14.58 -4.10 -6.93
C ARG A 54 -13.68 -3.03 -6.28
N PRO A 55 -14.20 -2.20 -5.38
CA PRO A 55 -13.39 -1.27 -4.61
C PRO A 55 -12.56 -2.03 -3.56
N PHE A 56 -11.33 -1.56 -3.30
CA PHE A 56 -10.42 -2.22 -2.37
C PHE A 56 -9.39 -1.28 -1.75
N ILE A 57 -8.79 -1.71 -0.64
CA ILE A 57 -7.52 -1.23 -0.13
C ILE A 57 -6.54 -2.41 -0.18
N ALA A 58 -5.44 -2.26 -0.90
CA ALA A 58 -4.42 -3.30 -1.05
C ALA A 58 -3.06 -2.82 -0.56
N HIS A 59 -2.27 -3.74 -0.03
CA HIS A 59 -0.91 -3.49 0.43
C HIS A 59 0.05 -4.55 -0.12
N PHE A 60 1.02 -4.11 -0.92
CA PHE A 60 2.16 -4.93 -1.33
C PHE A 60 3.34 -4.70 -0.40
N ARG A 61 3.81 -5.77 0.22
CA ARG A 61 4.87 -5.73 1.21
C ARG A 61 6.26 -5.78 0.58
N TYR A 62 7.14 -4.89 1.05
CA TYR A 62 8.58 -5.01 0.95
C TYR A 62 9.16 -5.09 2.36
N ALA A 63 9.67 -6.25 2.76
CA ALA A 63 10.18 -6.47 4.11
C ALA A 63 11.52 -5.74 4.29
N THR A 64 11.56 -4.83 5.25
CA THR A 64 12.77 -4.17 5.76
C THR A 64 13.09 -4.68 7.16
N LYS A 65 12.06 -5.11 7.91
CA LYS A 65 12.13 -5.76 9.21
C LYS A 65 11.11 -6.89 9.29
N GLY A 66 11.34 -7.84 10.17
CA GLY A 66 10.51 -9.01 10.38
C GLY A 66 10.60 -10.04 9.26
N LYS A 67 10.41 -11.30 9.59
CA LYS A 67 10.44 -12.43 8.65
C LYS A 67 9.45 -12.25 7.49
N VAL A 68 9.82 -12.77 6.31
CA VAL A 68 8.92 -12.82 5.14
C VAL A 68 7.96 -13.99 5.32
N ASN A 69 6.81 -13.71 5.91
CA ASN A 69 5.73 -14.67 6.15
C ASN A 69 4.37 -13.97 6.21
N LYS A 70 3.28 -14.76 6.28
CA LYS A 70 1.91 -14.25 6.38
C LYS A 70 1.70 -13.40 7.65
N ALA A 71 2.30 -13.79 8.77
CA ALA A 71 2.13 -13.11 10.06
C ALA A 71 2.69 -11.67 10.06
N ASN A 72 3.57 -11.34 9.12
CA ASN A 72 4.14 -10.02 8.89
C ASN A 72 3.61 -9.37 7.60
N THR A 73 2.49 -9.85 7.05
CA THR A 73 1.83 -9.25 5.88
C THR A 73 0.64 -8.40 6.34
N HIS A 74 0.54 -7.16 5.86
CA HIS A 74 -0.60 -6.28 6.14
C HIS A 74 -1.89 -6.83 5.52
N PRO A 75 -3.08 -6.44 6.04
CA PRO A 75 -3.28 -5.54 7.18
C PRO A 75 -3.04 -6.22 8.52
N PHE A 76 -2.70 -5.43 9.55
CA PHE A 76 -2.53 -5.93 10.91
C PHE A 76 -3.72 -5.57 11.78
N ILE A 77 -4.16 -6.51 12.62
CA ILE A 77 -5.17 -6.27 13.66
C ILE A 77 -4.57 -5.31 14.71
N CYS A 78 -5.34 -4.30 15.12
CA CYS A 78 -4.93 -3.34 16.14
C CYS A 78 -5.25 -3.88 17.54
N GLY A 79 -4.21 -4.32 18.24
CA GLY A 79 -4.34 -4.92 19.57
C GLY A 79 -5.21 -6.18 19.55
N ASN A 80 -6.18 -6.23 20.47
CA ASN A 80 -7.14 -7.34 20.59
C ASN A 80 -8.46 -7.10 19.83
N ASN A 81 -8.62 -5.93 19.22
CA ASN A 81 -9.86 -5.57 18.50
C ASN A 81 -9.81 -6.10 17.06
N LYS A 82 -10.43 -7.25 16.84
CA LYS A 82 -10.48 -7.92 15.54
C LYS A 82 -11.24 -7.14 14.45
N ASP A 83 -11.90 -6.04 14.80
CA ASP A 83 -12.62 -5.18 13.85
C ASP A 83 -11.73 -4.07 13.27
N GLU A 84 -10.62 -3.74 13.94
CA GLU A 84 -9.72 -2.65 13.56
C GLU A 84 -8.43 -3.17 12.94
N TYR A 85 -8.11 -2.65 11.76
CA TYR A 85 -6.91 -3.01 10.99
C TYR A 85 -6.07 -1.80 10.63
N LEU A 86 -4.76 -2.00 10.51
CA LEU A 86 -3.79 -1.01 10.06
C LEU A 86 -3.04 -1.49 8.83
N MET A 87 -2.90 -0.62 7.83
CA MET A 87 -1.89 -0.71 6.76
C MET A 87 -0.91 0.45 6.87
N HIS A 88 0.37 0.19 6.65
CA HIS A 88 1.45 1.18 6.77
C HIS A 88 2.45 1.06 5.61
N ASN A 89 2.87 2.20 5.09
CA ASN A 89 4.00 2.32 4.17
C ASN A 89 4.97 3.40 4.67
N GLY A 90 6.10 2.96 5.18
CA GLY A 90 7.16 3.78 5.76
C GLY A 90 8.06 2.93 6.62
N THR A 91 8.75 3.58 7.55
CA THR A 91 9.58 2.94 8.58
C THR A 91 9.39 3.70 9.88
N ILE A 92 9.14 2.98 10.97
CA ILE A 92 9.00 3.56 12.31
C ILE A 92 10.27 3.28 13.08
N LYS A 93 11.01 4.34 13.38
CA LYS A 93 12.24 4.24 14.16
C LYS A 93 11.93 3.75 15.57
N GLY A 94 12.76 2.84 16.08
CA GLY A 94 12.60 2.29 17.41
C GLY A 94 11.61 1.13 17.54
N MET A 95 10.85 0.81 16.49
CA MET A 95 9.92 -0.32 16.44
C MET A 95 10.42 -1.43 15.49
N GLY A 96 9.92 -2.65 15.74
CA GLY A 96 10.21 -3.84 14.95
C GLY A 96 11.49 -4.55 15.36
N THR A 97 11.46 -5.87 15.18
CA THR A 97 12.56 -6.81 15.47
C THR A 97 12.85 -7.65 14.23
N ASP A 98 13.78 -8.61 14.32
CA ASP A 98 14.02 -9.59 13.26
C ASP A 98 12.82 -10.51 13.02
N GLU A 99 11.99 -10.74 14.03
CA GLU A 99 10.80 -11.60 13.95
C GLU A 99 9.54 -10.82 13.58
N CYS A 100 9.39 -9.60 14.09
CA CYS A 100 8.18 -8.79 13.99
C CYS A 100 8.47 -7.46 13.28
N CYS A 101 7.68 -7.11 12.25
CA CYS A 101 7.83 -5.82 11.60
C CYS A 101 7.30 -4.67 12.48
N ASP A 102 7.87 -3.47 12.27
CA ASP A 102 7.53 -2.22 12.94
C ASP A 102 6.03 -1.88 12.87
N SER A 103 5.43 -2.10 11.71
CA SER A 103 4.00 -1.85 11.48
C SER A 103 3.08 -2.72 12.33
N LYS A 104 3.46 -3.97 12.61
CA LYS A 104 2.70 -4.88 13.46
C LYS A 104 2.81 -4.47 14.92
N GLU A 105 3.99 -4.05 15.35
CA GLU A 105 4.21 -3.52 16.70
C GLU A 105 3.41 -2.23 16.92
N LEU A 106 3.42 -1.31 15.94
CA LEU A 106 2.57 -0.12 15.97
C LEU A 106 1.08 -0.47 16.03
N ALA A 107 0.62 -1.45 15.27
CA ALA A 107 -0.79 -1.88 15.33
C ALA A 107 -1.17 -2.42 16.73
N CYS A 108 -0.27 -3.15 17.38
CA CYS A 108 -0.47 -3.54 18.78
C CYS A 108 -0.55 -2.34 19.71
N HIS A 109 0.36 -1.37 19.57
CA HIS A 109 0.36 -0.12 20.36
C HIS A 109 -0.95 0.66 20.16
N LEU A 110 -1.41 0.84 18.93
CA LEU A 110 -2.68 1.53 18.64
C LEU A 110 -3.87 0.87 19.35
N GLY A 111 -3.86 -0.46 19.47
CA GLY A 111 -4.89 -1.19 20.19
C GLY A 111 -4.88 -0.95 21.71
N SER A 112 -3.82 -0.39 22.27
CA SER A 112 -3.69 -0.07 23.71
C SER A 112 -4.06 1.37 24.06
N ILE A 113 -4.27 2.24 23.06
CA ILE A 113 -4.65 3.65 23.25
C ILE A 113 -6.06 3.93 22.73
N ASN A 114 -6.65 5.06 23.15
CA ASN A 114 -7.96 5.47 22.68
C ASN A 114 -7.97 5.75 21.17
N ARG A 115 -9.03 5.34 20.49
CA ARG A 115 -9.19 5.54 19.04
C ARG A 115 -9.10 7.02 18.62
N ILE A 116 -9.52 7.94 19.49
CA ILE A 116 -9.45 9.38 19.24
C ILE A 116 -8.01 9.90 19.12
N ASP A 117 -7.06 9.23 19.78
CA ASP A 117 -5.65 9.62 19.81
C ASP A 117 -4.86 9.11 18.58
N TRP A 118 -5.44 8.16 17.82
CA TRP A 118 -4.75 7.54 16.66
C TRP A 118 -4.31 8.56 15.61
N LYS A 119 -5.10 9.61 15.39
CA LYS A 119 -4.73 10.65 14.43
C LYS A 119 -3.44 11.33 14.85
N LYS A 120 -3.35 11.78 16.10
CA LYS A 120 -2.16 12.43 16.67
C LYS A 120 -0.96 11.48 16.66
N GLU A 121 -1.20 10.20 17.04
CA GLU A 121 -0.17 9.18 17.06
C GLU A 121 0.39 8.85 15.69
N LEU A 122 -0.44 8.73 14.65
CA LEU A 122 -0.01 8.35 13.31
C LEU A 122 0.57 9.53 12.51
N GLU A 123 0.05 10.74 12.71
CA GLU A 123 0.48 11.92 11.95
C GLU A 123 1.82 12.50 12.41
N GLN A 124 2.39 12.04 13.54
CA GLN A 124 3.75 12.39 13.95
C GLN A 124 4.84 11.72 13.11
N TYR A 125 4.52 10.65 12.38
CA TYR A 125 5.48 9.93 11.52
C TYR A 125 5.40 10.42 10.08
N ASP A 126 6.52 10.58 9.41
CA ASP A 126 6.60 10.80 7.94
C ASP A 126 6.33 9.50 7.18
N SER A 127 5.15 8.98 7.36
CA SER A 127 4.71 7.67 6.84
C SER A 127 3.25 7.72 6.40
N ARG A 128 2.83 6.74 5.59
CA ARG A 128 1.47 6.65 5.05
C ARG A 128 0.73 5.54 5.78
N PHE A 129 -0.46 5.87 6.28
CA PHE A 129 -1.27 4.91 7.02
C PHE A 129 -2.71 4.90 6.53
N VAL A 130 -3.33 3.73 6.66
CA VAL A 130 -4.79 3.56 6.54
C VAL A 130 -5.25 2.69 7.69
N SER A 131 -6.18 3.19 8.50
CA SER A 131 -6.93 2.38 9.46
C SER A 131 -8.27 1.97 8.85
N ILE A 132 -8.69 0.75 9.10
CA ILE A 132 -9.94 0.19 8.56
C ILE A 132 -10.70 -0.47 9.69
N ASN A 133 -11.99 -0.13 9.85
CA ASN A 133 -12.91 -0.81 10.75
C ASN A 133 -13.87 -1.65 9.91
N VAL A 134 -13.75 -2.97 10.02
CA VAL A 134 -14.56 -3.90 9.20
C VAL A 134 -16.00 -4.03 9.69
N ARG A 135 -16.26 -3.76 10.99
CA ARG A 135 -17.60 -3.79 11.56
C ARG A 135 -18.42 -2.57 11.16
N THR A 136 -17.85 -1.36 11.29
CA THR A 136 -18.53 -0.12 10.90
C THR A 136 -18.40 0.17 9.40
N ARG A 137 -17.66 -0.66 8.67
CA ARG A 137 -17.43 -0.54 7.22
C ARG A 137 -16.86 0.83 6.83
N SER A 138 -15.86 1.27 7.57
CA SER A 138 -15.23 2.59 7.40
C SER A 138 -13.71 2.48 7.36
N PHE A 139 -13.07 3.47 6.77
CA PHE A 139 -11.62 3.60 6.81
C PHE A 139 -11.20 5.07 6.89
N GLN A 140 -9.98 5.31 7.35
CA GLN A 140 -9.38 6.63 7.45
C GLN A 140 -7.95 6.60 6.89
N ILE A 141 -7.63 7.59 6.05
CA ILE A 141 -6.29 7.79 5.49
C ILE A 141 -5.61 8.88 6.34
N TYR A 142 -4.39 8.59 6.83
CA TYR A 142 -3.55 9.54 7.56
C TYR A 142 -2.39 9.96 6.66
N ASN A 143 -1.90 11.19 6.85
CA ASN A 143 -0.85 11.82 6.03
C ASN A 143 -1.20 11.75 4.53
N ARG A 144 -2.44 12.09 4.21
CA ARG A 144 -3.01 11.98 2.84
C ARG A 144 -2.22 12.79 1.81
N ASN A 145 -1.58 13.87 2.22
CA ASN A 145 -0.69 14.70 1.41
C ASN A 145 0.54 13.95 0.87
N LEU A 146 0.90 12.82 1.48
CA LEU A 146 2.01 11.96 1.04
C LEU A 146 1.58 10.90 0.00
N TYR A 147 0.30 10.84 -0.35
CA TYR A 147 -0.22 9.96 -1.39
C TYR A 147 -0.31 10.68 -2.74
N THR A 148 -0.12 9.93 -3.82
CA THR A 148 -0.39 10.38 -5.18
C THR A 148 -1.76 9.90 -5.62
N TYR A 149 -2.60 10.80 -6.14
CA TYR A 149 -3.90 10.47 -6.71
C TYR A 149 -3.83 10.48 -8.23
N ARG A 150 -4.19 9.35 -8.87
CA ARG A 150 -4.22 9.21 -10.32
C ARG A 150 -5.39 8.29 -10.72
N ASP A 151 -6.18 8.70 -11.70
CA ASP A 151 -7.28 7.92 -12.30
C ASP A 151 -8.29 7.35 -11.29
N GLY A 152 -8.58 8.13 -10.23
CA GLY A 152 -9.53 7.71 -9.19
C GLY A 152 -8.95 6.78 -8.13
N ILE A 153 -7.63 6.57 -8.11
CA ILE A 153 -6.92 5.67 -7.21
C ILE A 153 -5.84 6.42 -6.44
N TRP A 154 -5.70 6.14 -5.14
CA TRP A 154 -4.63 6.66 -4.30
C TRP A 154 -3.50 5.65 -4.21
N TYR A 155 -2.27 6.14 -4.34
CA TYR A 155 -1.04 5.35 -4.26
C TYR A 155 -0.12 5.96 -3.20
N SER A 156 0.33 5.17 -2.25
CA SER A 156 1.29 5.62 -1.22
C SER A 156 2.72 5.75 -1.74
N LYS A 157 2.98 5.42 -3.02
CA LYS A 157 4.30 5.44 -3.64
C LYS A 157 4.19 5.78 -5.12
N ALA A 158 4.72 6.93 -5.53
CA ALA A 158 4.61 7.43 -6.89
C ALA A 158 5.39 6.61 -7.93
N ASN A 159 6.46 5.93 -7.53
CA ASN A 159 7.30 5.18 -8.47
C ASN A 159 6.62 3.97 -9.13
N VAL A 160 5.48 3.51 -8.61
CA VAL A 160 4.66 2.47 -9.28
C VAL A 160 3.90 3.02 -10.49
N LEU A 161 3.83 4.35 -10.61
CA LEU A 161 3.15 5.09 -11.68
C LEU A 161 4.09 5.53 -12.81
N GLN A 162 5.38 5.22 -12.71
CA GLN A 162 6.35 5.62 -13.73
C GLN A 162 6.09 4.79 -15.00
N ASP A 163 5.57 5.47 -16.01
CA ASP A 163 5.57 4.97 -17.39
C ASP A 163 7.04 4.84 -17.84
N ASN A 164 7.36 3.80 -18.60
CA ASN A 164 8.69 3.59 -19.19
C ASN A 164 8.97 4.59 -20.32
N LEU A 165 8.98 5.89 -20.02
CA LEU A 165 9.23 6.98 -20.99
C LEU A 165 10.71 7.06 -21.43
N ILE A 166 11.61 6.24 -20.89
CA ILE A 166 13.06 6.32 -21.18
C ILE A 166 13.39 5.83 -22.60
N ALA A 167 12.57 4.97 -23.20
CA ALA A 167 12.83 4.42 -24.53
C ALA A 167 12.64 5.43 -25.69
N VAL A 168 11.81 6.48 -25.49
CA VAL A 168 11.45 7.43 -26.55
C VAL A 168 12.53 8.48 -26.79
N TYR A 169 13.31 8.82 -25.78
CA TYR A 169 14.29 9.92 -25.90
C TYR A 169 15.47 9.59 -26.83
N GLY A 170 15.88 8.35 -26.88
CA GLY A 170 16.97 7.90 -27.77
C GLY A 170 16.57 7.84 -29.24
N THR A 171 15.32 7.51 -29.50
CA THR A 171 14.80 7.38 -30.88
C THR A 171 14.54 8.75 -31.52
N LEU A 172 14.07 9.72 -30.73
CA LEU A 172 13.91 11.12 -31.21
C LEU A 172 15.24 11.78 -31.56
N LYS A 173 16.31 11.51 -30.82
CA LYS A 173 17.64 12.02 -31.15
C LYS A 173 18.21 11.41 -32.44
N LYS A 174 17.92 10.15 -32.75
CA LYS A 174 18.31 9.52 -34.02
C LYS A 174 17.57 10.09 -35.23
N GLY A 175 16.30 10.46 -35.09
CA GLY A 175 15.52 11.07 -36.16
C GLY A 175 15.94 12.48 -36.52
N PHE A 176 16.48 13.24 -35.59
CA PHE A 176 16.96 14.61 -35.84
C PHE A 176 18.32 14.66 -36.55
N GLY A 177 19.11 13.59 -36.49
CA GLY A 177 20.40 13.51 -37.16
C GLY A 177 20.32 13.36 -38.68
N ASN A 178 19.19 12.96 -39.21
CA ASN A 178 19.02 12.69 -40.67
C ASN A 178 18.41 13.87 -41.44
N TYR A 179 18.26 15.04 -40.83
CA TYR A 179 17.68 16.22 -41.48
C TYR A 179 18.74 17.11 -42.13
N TYR A 180 20.01 16.73 -42.14
CA TYR A 180 21.11 17.51 -42.68
C TYR A 180 21.99 16.68 -43.62
N SER A 181 21.42 15.85 -44.44
CA SER A 181 22.11 15.27 -45.59
C SER A 181 21.36 15.58 -46.87
#